data_1981ba13f39479cc2ae3a8722f38a7f1
#
_entry.id   1981ba13f39479cc2ae3a8722f38a7f1
#
_cell.length_a   1.000
_cell.length_b   1.000
_cell.length_c   1.000
_cell.angle_alpha   90.00
_cell.angle_beta   90.00
_cell.angle_gamma   90.00
#
_symmetry.space_group_name_H-M   'P 1'
#
loop_
_entity.id
_entity.type
_entity.pdbx_description
1 polymer ?
#
loop_
_entity_poly.entity_id
_entity_poly.type
_entity_poly.pdbx_seq_one_letter_code
_entity_poly.pdbx_strand_id
1 'polypeptide(L)'
;DLVRSRGLGDVYKRQIPWGLFGASLLALGVIQGMLPDMLAGASEILRRLLNFAPLRWVGERSYGLYLWHWPLAVVMHYLLGADRSPLVNVGVLVATFAIAEMSYRWVETPIRRYGFRGSANRAVAAFQSSRTKFLPVSVALAAVVAAASTGLAVHTAPAMTTAQQSVEDGKRAAAERLKARQEAQAASASASPSAAGKDAKASASPSASKAATGSVDSSKVTIVGDSIVVAVSPELYDKMPEASIDAAEGRTIAKALPIIKSMGSNGQIRKTFVLSVTANSTILDGQLDEVLAAMPADSKLVLVTGYGPRNLTWIDYSNGKIREFAAQHSDRVIIADWNSTIRQALQTQSGLLASDGVHPEVAGQELYAQVLMEAIAKAQK
;
A
#
# COMPACT_ATOMS: atom_id res chain seq x y z
N ASP A 1 13.32 24.77 -14.39
CA ASP A 1 12.82 23.71 -13.48
C ASP A 1 12.80 22.30 -14.08
N LEU A 2 12.97 22.16 -15.40
CA LEU A 2 13.06 20.86 -16.10
C LEU A 2 14.33 20.04 -15.74
N VAL A 3 15.36 20.68 -15.19
CA VAL A 3 16.62 20.04 -14.79
C VAL A 3 16.50 19.38 -13.39
N ARG A 4 15.57 19.84 -12.57
CA ARG A 4 15.41 19.37 -11.18
C ARG A 4 14.62 18.06 -11.06
N SER A 5 13.69 17.79 -11.97
CA SER A 5 12.86 16.56 -11.94
C SER A 5 13.55 15.33 -12.53
N ARG A 6 14.42 15.51 -13.53
CA ARG A 6 15.26 14.41 -14.07
C ARG A 6 16.30 13.87 -13.08
N GLY A 7 16.72 14.70 -12.11
CA GLY A 7 17.75 14.34 -11.13
C GLY A 7 17.29 13.37 -10.04
N LEU A 8 16.02 13.40 -9.61
CA LEU A 8 15.56 12.62 -8.46
C LEU A 8 15.39 11.11 -8.78
N GLY A 9 14.84 10.76 -9.93
CA GLY A 9 14.69 9.36 -10.33
C GLY A 9 16.02 8.67 -10.65
N ASP A 10 16.95 9.37 -11.27
CA ASP A 10 18.30 8.86 -11.56
C ASP A 10 19.20 8.85 -10.32
N VAL A 11 18.98 9.78 -9.38
CA VAL A 11 19.65 9.81 -8.07
C VAL A 11 19.24 8.58 -7.26
N TYR A 12 17.96 8.21 -7.21
CA TYR A 12 17.50 7.00 -6.52
C TYR A 12 18.06 5.71 -7.14
N LYS A 13 18.06 5.59 -8.47
CA LYS A 13 18.61 4.41 -9.16
C LYS A 13 20.11 4.24 -8.97
N ARG A 14 20.86 5.33 -8.81
CA ARG A 14 22.31 5.30 -8.56
C ARG A 14 22.67 5.26 -7.08
N GLN A 15 21.88 5.89 -6.21
CA GLN A 15 22.15 5.91 -4.77
C GLN A 15 21.97 4.56 -4.09
N ILE A 16 21.00 3.72 -4.51
CA ILE A 16 20.76 2.44 -3.83
C ILE A 16 21.95 1.49 -3.97
N PRO A 17 22.48 1.14 -5.15
CA PRO A 17 23.63 0.23 -5.22
C PRO A 17 24.94 0.89 -4.80
N TRP A 18 25.25 2.09 -5.26
CA TRP A 18 26.53 2.76 -4.99
C TRP A 18 26.58 3.39 -3.60
N GLY A 19 25.48 3.89 -3.09
CA GLY A 19 25.37 4.41 -1.73
C GLY A 19 25.54 3.32 -0.68
N LEU A 20 24.91 2.15 -0.88
CA LEU A 20 25.08 0.98 0.00
C LEU A 20 26.50 0.43 -0.09
N PHE A 21 27.08 0.36 -1.28
CA PHE A 21 28.47 -0.06 -1.45
C PHE A 21 29.43 0.90 -0.78
N GLY A 22 29.27 2.21 -0.96
CA GLY A 22 30.06 3.24 -0.30
C GLY A 22 29.92 3.19 1.23
N ALA A 23 28.71 3.03 1.75
CA ALA A 23 28.47 2.85 3.18
C ALA A 23 29.14 1.59 3.74
N SER A 24 29.14 0.49 2.98
CA SER A 24 29.82 -0.75 3.37
C SER A 24 31.35 -0.58 3.43
N LEU A 25 31.95 0.12 2.46
CA LEU A 25 33.36 0.44 2.46
C LEU A 25 33.75 1.36 3.61
N LEU A 26 32.94 2.38 3.91
CA LEU A 26 33.13 3.24 5.06
C LEU A 26 33.06 2.46 6.38
N ALA A 27 32.08 1.58 6.53
CA ALA A 27 31.94 0.70 7.69
C ALA A 27 33.20 -0.21 7.85
N LEU A 28 33.66 -0.79 6.74
CA LEU A 28 34.90 -1.60 6.75
C LEU A 28 36.09 -0.76 7.15
N GLY A 29 36.25 0.45 6.63
CA GLY A 29 37.32 1.38 7.00
C GLY A 29 37.29 1.76 8.50
N VAL A 30 36.08 2.01 9.04
CA VAL A 30 35.89 2.25 10.49
C VAL A 30 36.32 1.02 11.31
N ILE A 31 35.88 -0.18 10.91
CA ILE A 31 36.23 -1.42 11.60
C ILE A 31 37.77 -1.65 11.57
N GLN A 32 38.38 -1.47 10.39
CA GLN A 32 39.85 -1.60 10.26
C GLN A 32 40.60 -0.57 11.11
N GLY A 33 40.14 0.70 11.13
CA GLY A 33 40.73 1.75 11.96
C GLY A 33 40.62 1.51 13.47
N MET A 34 39.72 0.60 13.90
CA MET A 34 39.56 0.20 15.30
C MET A 34 40.44 -0.99 15.71
N LEU A 35 41.09 -1.69 14.76
CA LEU A 35 41.98 -2.81 15.09
C LEU A 35 43.28 -2.30 15.74
N PRO A 36 43.81 -3.03 16.77
CA PRO A 36 44.97 -2.57 17.57
C PRO A 36 46.26 -2.35 16.77
N ASP A 37 46.41 -3.09 15.66
CA ASP A 37 47.67 -3.18 14.91
C ASP A 37 47.73 -2.23 13.68
N MET A 38 46.69 -1.45 13.46
CA MET A 38 46.56 -0.59 12.27
C MET A 38 46.64 0.90 12.64
N LEU A 39 47.77 1.51 12.35
CA LEU A 39 48.00 2.93 12.04
C LEU A 39 47.93 3.97 13.18
N ALA A 40 49.06 4.66 13.37
CA ALA A 40 49.20 5.89 14.13
C ALA A 40 48.42 7.06 13.50
N GLY A 41 47.89 7.96 14.28
CA GLY A 41 47.28 9.24 13.86
C GLY A 41 45.78 9.22 13.72
N ALA A 42 45.24 8.99 12.51
CA ALA A 42 43.80 9.08 12.24
C ALA A 42 42.97 8.04 13.00
N SER A 43 43.52 6.84 13.23
CA SER A 43 42.87 5.78 14.02
C SER A 43 42.70 6.17 15.49
N GLU A 44 43.65 6.90 16.09
CA GLU A 44 43.55 7.35 17.47
C GLU A 44 42.43 8.41 17.65
N ILE A 45 42.30 9.32 16.71
CA ILE A 45 41.19 10.30 16.72
C ILE A 45 39.84 9.56 16.61
N LEU A 46 39.74 8.60 15.68
CA LEU A 46 38.51 7.80 15.50
C LEU A 46 38.16 7.00 16.75
N ARG A 47 39.18 6.37 17.38
CA ARG A 47 39.02 5.64 18.65
C ARG A 47 38.57 6.55 19.79
N ARG A 48 39.10 7.75 19.90
CA ARG A 48 38.66 8.75 20.90
C ARG A 48 37.25 9.18 20.68
N LEU A 49 36.85 9.46 19.43
CA LEU A 49 35.49 9.81 19.06
C LEU A 49 34.50 8.69 19.37
N LEU A 50 34.79 7.45 18.97
CA LEU A 50 33.91 6.30 19.18
C LEU A 50 33.89 5.83 20.65
N ASN A 51 34.95 6.11 21.43
CA ASN A 51 35.00 5.88 22.89
C ASN A 51 34.36 7.02 23.71
N PHE A 52 33.85 8.08 23.06
CA PHE A 52 33.03 9.09 23.75
C PHE A 52 31.87 8.44 24.47
N ALA A 53 31.75 8.69 25.78
CA ALA A 53 30.85 7.92 26.65
C ALA A 53 29.37 7.82 26.15
N PRO A 54 28.75 8.87 25.62
CA PRO A 54 27.41 8.76 25.06
C PRO A 54 27.31 7.86 23.82
N LEU A 55 28.30 7.93 22.91
CA LEU A 55 28.34 7.08 21.71
C LEU A 55 28.55 5.61 22.07
N ARG A 56 29.46 5.34 23.01
CA ARG A 56 29.66 4.00 23.53
C ARG A 56 28.41 3.46 24.22
N TRP A 57 27.75 4.29 25.01
CA TRP A 57 26.48 3.94 25.67
C TRP A 57 25.40 3.53 24.66
N VAL A 58 25.23 4.32 23.60
CA VAL A 58 24.29 4.00 22.50
C VAL A 58 24.73 2.73 21.77
N GLY A 59 26.01 2.60 21.45
CA GLY A 59 26.56 1.42 20.77
C GLY A 59 26.32 0.12 21.54
N GLU A 60 26.56 0.12 22.86
CA GLU A 60 26.30 -1.04 23.70
C GLU A 60 24.84 -1.48 23.76
N ARG A 61 23.90 -0.55 23.51
CA ARG A 61 22.44 -0.75 23.54
C ARG A 61 21.80 -0.75 22.16
N SER A 62 22.60 -0.64 21.11
CA SER A 62 22.11 -0.49 19.72
C SER A 62 21.12 -1.58 19.31
N TYR A 63 21.38 -2.82 19.72
CA TYR A 63 20.49 -3.95 19.48
C TYR A 63 19.14 -3.78 20.20
N GLY A 64 19.15 -3.42 21.48
CA GLY A 64 17.93 -3.16 22.24
C GLY A 64 17.14 -1.97 21.68
N LEU A 65 17.84 -0.88 21.29
CA LEU A 65 17.22 0.27 20.63
C LEU A 65 16.55 -0.14 19.33
N TYR A 66 17.23 -0.92 18.49
CA TYR A 66 16.67 -1.45 17.23
C TYR A 66 15.44 -2.35 17.49
N LEU A 67 15.51 -3.22 18.49
CA LEU A 67 14.44 -4.16 18.79
C LEU A 67 13.17 -3.47 19.28
N TRP A 68 13.31 -2.45 20.14
CA TRP A 68 12.16 -1.82 20.81
C TRP A 68 11.56 -0.61 20.08
N HIS A 69 12.32 0.10 19.22
CA HIS A 69 11.82 1.34 18.58
C HIS A 69 10.58 1.10 17.71
N TRP A 70 10.58 0.04 16.90
CA TRP A 70 9.48 -0.23 15.97
C TRP A 70 8.19 -0.65 16.67
N PRO A 71 8.17 -1.65 17.56
CA PRO A 71 6.95 -2.00 18.30
C PRO A 71 6.37 -0.82 19.08
N LEU A 72 7.22 -0.03 19.72
CA LEU A 72 6.79 1.15 20.47
C LEU A 72 6.20 2.22 19.55
N ALA A 73 6.84 2.48 18.41
CA ALA A 73 6.31 3.42 17.43
C ALA A 73 4.93 2.99 16.94
N VAL A 74 4.77 1.72 16.55
CA VAL A 74 3.48 1.20 16.08
C VAL A 74 2.40 1.30 17.15
N VAL A 75 2.68 0.79 18.37
CA VAL A 75 1.71 0.79 19.47
C VAL A 75 1.31 2.20 19.89
N MET A 76 2.28 3.11 20.04
CA MET A 76 2.01 4.48 20.46
C MET A 76 1.21 5.27 19.41
N HIS A 77 1.53 5.10 18.12
CA HIS A 77 0.75 5.73 17.06
C HIS A 77 -0.66 5.16 16.96
N TYR A 78 -0.82 3.85 17.17
CA TYR A 78 -2.13 3.20 17.16
C TYR A 78 -3.00 3.66 18.35
N LEU A 79 -2.45 3.69 19.57
CA LEU A 79 -3.20 4.03 20.78
C LEU A 79 -3.56 5.51 20.87
N LEU A 80 -2.70 6.39 20.37
CA LEU A 80 -2.90 7.84 20.50
C LEU A 80 -3.58 8.46 19.28
N GLY A 81 -3.88 7.68 18.23
CA GLY A 81 -4.51 8.18 17.01
C GLY A 81 -3.74 9.34 16.38
N ALA A 82 -2.45 9.44 16.68
CA ALA A 82 -1.71 10.66 16.49
C ALA A 82 -1.20 10.75 15.05
N ASP A 83 -1.89 11.53 14.27
CA ASP A 83 -1.31 12.17 13.09
C ASP A 83 -0.05 12.93 13.53
N ARG A 84 1.10 12.23 13.53
CA ARG A 84 2.47 12.76 13.57
C ARG A 84 2.71 13.95 14.53
N SER A 85 2.12 13.96 15.71
CA SER A 85 2.49 14.94 16.72
C SER A 85 3.98 14.78 17.05
N PRO A 86 4.80 15.83 16.92
CA PRO A 86 6.22 15.79 17.33
C PRO A 86 6.41 15.29 18.76
N LEU A 87 5.44 15.58 19.63
CA LEU A 87 5.44 15.13 21.03
C LEU A 87 5.33 13.61 21.16
N VAL A 88 4.52 12.96 20.33
CA VAL A 88 4.41 11.48 20.30
C VAL A 88 5.72 10.87 19.85
N ASN A 89 6.35 11.41 18.81
CA ASN A 89 7.65 10.94 18.34
C ASN A 89 8.75 11.08 19.40
N VAL A 90 8.77 12.19 20.12
CA VAL A 90 9.69 12.39 21.26
C VAL A 90 9.36 11.40 22.37
N GLY A 91 8.08 11.17 22.69
CA GLY A 91 7.65 10.17 23.68
C GLY A 91 8.09 8.74 23.30
N VAL A 92 7.92 8.35 22.04
CA VAL A 92 8.42 7.06 21.51
C VAL A 92 9.92 6.96 21.66
N LEU A 93 10.66 8.01 21.30
CA LEU A 93 12.13 8.03 21.43
C LEU A 93 12.55 7.84 22.90
N VAL A 94 12.00 8.61 23.83
CA VAL A 94 12.30 8.52 25.26
C VAL A 94 11.95 7.12 25.81
N ALA A 95 10.77 6.60 25.47
CA ALA A 95 10.34 5.26 25.86
C ALA A 95 11.30 4.18 25.32
N THR A 96 11.72 4.31 24.05
CA THR A 96 12.68 3.40 23.44
C THR A 96 14.02 3.37 24.21
N PHE A 97 14.56 4.54 24.53
CA PHE A 97 15.81 4.63 25.32
C PHE A 97 15.65 4.03 26.72
N ALA A 98 14.54 4.32 27.39
CA ALA A 98 14.26 3.79 28.73
C ALA A 98 14.13 2.24 28.71
N ILE A 99 13.36 1.69 27.78
CA ILE A 99 13.13 0.24 27.67
C ILE A 99 14.41 -0.47 27.21
N ALA A 100 15.18 0.10 26.28
CA ALA A 100 16.45 -0.46 25.87
C ALA A 100 17.46 -0.51 27.03
N GLU A 101 17.52 0.53 27.89
CA GLU A 101 18.36 0.52 29.08
C GLU A 101 17.94 -0.56 30.08
N MET A 102 16.61 -0.70 30.31
CA MET A 102 16.06 -1.75 31.19
C MET A 102 16.39 -3.14 30.64
N SER A 103 16.18 -3.36 29.34
CA SER A 103 16.50 -4.61 28.66
C SER A 103 18.00 -4.93 28.78
N TYR A 104 18.86 -3.96 28.52
CA TYR A 104 20.31 -4.11 28.63
C TYR A 104 20.76 -4.52 30.03
N ARG A 105 20.24 -3.84 31.07
CA ARG A 105 20.65 -4.12 32.47
C ARG A 105 20.09 -5.42 33.02
N TRP A 106 18.83 -5.70 32.76
CA TRP A 106 18.12 -6.78 33.44
C TRP A 106 17.99 -8.06 32.63
N VAL A 107 18.19 -8.00 31.32
CA VAL A 107 18.09 -9.16 30.43
C VAL A 107 19.42 -9.45 29.77
N GLU A 108 19.95 -8.51 28.98
CA GLU A 108 21.11 -8.77 28.14
C GLU A 108 22.39 -8.99 28.98
N THR A 109 22.68 -8.10 29.93
CA THR A 109 23.89 -8.19 30.75
C THR A 109 23.91 -9.46 31.62
N PRO A 110 22.85 -9.86 32.32
CA PRO A 110 22.83 -11.13 33.04
C PRO A 110 23.02 -12.33 32.12
N ILE A 111 22.29 -12.36 30.96
CA ILE A 111 22.43 -13.48 30.03
C ILE A 111 23.82 -13.60 29.45
N ARG A 112 24.47 -12.47 29.12
CA ARG A 112 25.86 -12.45 28.62
C ARG A 112 26.89 -12.92 29.68
N ARG A 113 26.64 -12.63 30.96
CA ARG A 113 27.52 -12.99 32.06
C ARG A 113 27.34 -14.42 32.55
N TYR A 114 26.12 -14.91 32.63
CA TYR A 114 25.77 -16.16 33.33
C TYR A 114 25.10 -17.20 32.45
N GLY A 115 24.88 -16.88 31.17
CA GLY A 115 24.09 -17.68 30.26
C GLY A 115 22.59 -17.69 30.62
N PHE A 116 21.75 -18.28 29.78
CA PHE A 116 20.31 -18.34 30.00
C PHE A 116 19.93 -19.04 31.30
N ARG A 117 20.47 -20.24 31.52
CA ARG A 117 20.17 -21.06 32.73
C ARG A 117 20.63 -20.36 34.01
N GLY A 118 21.85 -19.80 34.01
CA GLY A 118 22.38 -19.08 35.16
C GLY A 118 21.60 -17.81 35.50
N SER A 119 21.12 -17.09 34.49
CA SER A 119 20.28 -15.90 34.68
C SER A 119 18.89 -16.27 35.20
N ALA A 120 18.28 -17.32 34.64
CA ALA A 120 16.98 -17.82 35.11
C ALA A 120 17.04 -18.28 36.56
N ASN A 121 18.05 -19.06 36.93
CA ASN A 121 18.22 -19.52 38.32
C ASN A 121 18.43 -18.35 39.30
N ARG A 122 19.16 -17.31 38.90
CA ARG A 122 19.33 -16.10 39.73
C ARG A 122 18.03 -15.30 39.84
N ALA A 123 17.27 -15.16 38.76
CA ALA A 123 15.98 -14.52 38.80
C ALA A 123 15.00 -15.24 39.75
N VAL A 124 14.97 -16.58 39.68
CA VAL A 124 14.17 -17.42 40.60
C VAL A 124 14.65 -17.26 42.06
N ALA A 125 15.96 -17.31 42.31
CA ALA A 125 16.51 -17.10 43.64
C ALA A 125 16.21 -15.70 44.21
N ALA A 126 16.32 -14.66 43.39
CA ALA A 126 15.94 -13.30 43.76
C ALA A 126 14.45 -13.19 44.08
N PHE A 127 13.60 -13.86 43.28
CA PHE A 127 12.17 -13.97 43.53
C PHE A 127 11.86 -14.63 44.87
N GLN A 128 12.55 -15.70 45.20
CA GLN A 128 12.38 -16.45 46.46
C GLN A 128 12.87 -15.70 47.68
N SER A 129 13.99 -14.97 47.54
CA SER A 129 14.64 -14.23 48.64
C SER A 129 14.06 -12.83 48.89
N SER A 130 13.20 -12.31 48.03
CA SER A 130 12.65 -10.99 48.19
C SER A 130 11.68 -10.92 49.38
N ARG A 131 11.95 -10.01 50.35
CA ARG A 131 11.08 -9.74 51.49
C ARG A 131 9.72 -9.18 51.10
N THR A 132 9.66 -8.44 50.00
CA THR A 132 8.42 -7.95 49.38
C THR A 132 8.19 -8.69 48.09
N LYS A 133 7.31 -9.69 48.12
CA LYS A 133 6.95 -10.50 46.92
C LYS A 133 6.09 -9.73 45.92
N PHE A 134 5.69 -8.52 46.25
CA PHE A 134 4.74 -7.72 45.45
C PHE A 134 5.36 -7.37 44.06
N LEU A 135 6.55 -6.83 44.02
CA LEU A 135 7.18 -6.41 42.74
C LEU A 135 7.47 -7.58 41.79
N PRO A 136 8.14 -8.67 42.24
CA PRO A 136 8.37 -9.80 41.34
C PRO A 136 7.08 -10.52 40.91
N VAL A 137 6.05 -10.58 41.79
CA VAL A 137 4.75 -11.16 41.42
C VAL A 137 4.05 -10.31 40.39
N SER A 138 4.06 -8.98 40.54
CA SER A 138 3.45 -8.08 39.56
C SER A 138 4.14 -8.13 38.19
N VAL A 139 5.46 -8.23 38.14
CA VAL A 139 6.23 -8.40 36.90
C VAL A 139 5.91 -9.75 36.22
N ALA A 140 5.86 -10.84 37.00
CA ALA A 140 5.50 -12.15 36.48
C ALA A 140 4.04 -12.17 35.94
N LEU A 141 3.13 -11.57 36.69
CA LEU A 141 1.71 -11.44 36.28
C LEU A 141 1.59 -10.61 35.00
N ALA A 142 2.27 -9.48 34.92
CA ALA A 142 2.30 -8.63 33.73
C ALA A 142 2.84 -9.39 32.51
N ALA A 143 3.90 -10.18 32.67
CA ALA A 143 4.44 -11.02 31.61
C ALA A 143 3.43 -12.11 31.16
N VAL A 144 2.74 -12.77 32.10
CA VAL A 144 1.69 -13.76 31.79
C VAL A 144 0.51 -13.08 31.08
N VAL A 145 0.06 -11.93 31.55
CA VAL A 145 -1.03 -11.17 30.90
C VAL A 145 -0.62 -10.74 29.49
N ALA A 146 0.60 -10.23 29.32
CA ALA A 146 1.12 -9.87 27.99
C ALA A 146 1.21 -11.09 27.06
N ALA A 147 1.70 -12.23 27.52
CA ALA A 147 1.77 -13.45 26.73
C ALA A 147 0.36 -13.98 26.38
N ALA A 148 -0.56 -13.98 27.34
CA ALA A 148 -1.92 -14.43 27.13
C ALA A 148 -2.69 -13.50 26.18
N SER A 149 -2.54 -12.17 26.32
CA SER A 149 -3.17 -11.21 25.42
C SER A 149 -2.61 -11.29 24.00
N THR A 150 -1.29 -11.48 23.86
CA THR A 150 -0.67 -11.71 22.55
C THR A 150 -1.16 -13.01 21.92
N GLY A 151 -1.19 -14.10 22.69
CA GLY A 151 -1.71 -15.38 22.22
C GLY A 151 -3.17 -15.30 21.78
N LEU A 152 -4.01 -14.61 22.56
CA LEU A 152 -5.41 -14.37 22.21
C LEU A 152 -5.53 -13.51 20.95
N ALA A 153 -4.76 -12.40 20.85
CA ALA A 153 -4.77 -11.53 19.69
C ALA A 153 -4.35 -12.25 18.40
N VAL A 154 -3.30 -13.10 18.46
CA VAL A 154 -2.88 -13.92 17.33
C VAL A 154 -3.93 -14.96 16.95
N HIS A 155 -4.58 -15.59 17.95
CA HIS A 155 -5.61 -16.61 17.71
C HIS A 155 -6.90 -15.99 17.12
N THR A 156 -7.25 -14.77 17.54
CA THR A 156 -8.46 -14.06 17.07
C THR A 156 -8.21 -13.16 15.87
N ALA A 157 -6.96 -12.96 15.47
CA ALA A 157 -6.64 -12.18 14.30
C ALA A 157 -7.24 -12.82 13.04
N PRO A 158 -7.96 -12.06 12.22
CA PRO A 158 -8.46 -12.58 10.95
C PRO A 158 -7.28 -12.98 10.06
N ALA A 159 -7.43 -14.08 9.33
CA ALA A 159 -6.38 -14.59 8.44
C ALA A 159 -5.96 -13.59 7.35
N MET A 160 -6.87 -12.70 6.98
CA MET A 160 -6.64 -11.61 6.02
C MET A 160 -7.28 -10.32 6.54
N THR A 161 -6.68 -9.19 6.20
CA THR A 161 -7.30 -7.88 6.42
C THR A 161 -8.50 -7.69 5.48
N THR A 162 -9.44 -6.80 5.83
CA THR A 162 -10.58 -6.48 4.96
C THR A 162 -10.13 -6.02 3.56
N ALA A 163 -9.05 -5.24 3.49
CA ALA A 163 -8.44 -4.84 2.22
C ALA A 163 -7.94 -6.04 1.40
N GLN A 164 -7.24 -6.99 2.03
CA GLN A 164 -6.77 -8.20 1.35
C GLN A 164 -7.94 -9.07 0.89
N GLN A 165 -8.98 -9.19 1.70
CA GLN A 165 -10.17 -9.96 1.34
C GLN A 165 -10.87 -9.35 0.12
N SER A 166 -11.09 -8.03 0.10
CA SER A 166 -11.69 -7.34 -1.06
C SER A 166 -10.89 -7.54 -2.35
N VAL A 167 -9.56 -7.52 -2.25
CA VAL A 167 -8.68 -7.77 -3.40
C VAL A 167 -8.74 -9.23 -3.87
N GLU A 168 -8.76 -10.19 -2.95
CA GLU A 168 -8.89 -11.62 -3.31
C GLU A 168 -10.27 -11.94 -3.92
N ASP A 169 -11.34 -11.35 -3.40
CA ASP A 169 -12.68 -11.49 -3.97
C ASP A 169 -12.74 -10.90 -5.38
N GLY A 170 -12.08 -9.76 -5.60
CA GLY A 170 -11.93 -9.14 -6.92
C GLY A 170 -11.16 -10.02 -7.91
N LYS A 171 -10.05 -10.63 -7.49
CA LYS A 171 -9.30 -11.57 -8.32
C LYS A 171 -10.12 -12.80 -8.70
N ARG A 172 -10.88 -13.34 -7.73
CA ARG A 172 -11.76 -14.48 -7.98
C ARG A 172 -12.83 -14.13 -9.01
N ALA A 173 -13.51 -13.00 -8.86
CA ALA A 173 -14.51 -12.53 -9.80
C ALA A 173 -13.92 -12.33 -11.21
N ALA A 174 -12.71 -11.77 -11.32
CA ALA A 174 -12.02 -11.61 -12.59
C ALA A 174 -11.68 -12.96 -13.25
N ALA A 175 -11.21 -13.93 -12.47
CA ALA A 175 -10.87 -15.28 -12.95
C ALA A 175 -12.11 -16.04 -13.44
N GLU A 176 -13.22 -16.00 -12.69
CA GLU A 176 -14.50 -16.60 -13.08
C GLU A 176 -15.01 -15.98 -14.39
N ARG A 177 -14.91 -14.67 -14.53
CA ARG A 177 -15.31 -13.97 -15.75
C ARG A 177 -14.49 -14.37 -16.96
N LEU A 178 -13.16 -14.49 -16.79
CA LEU A 178 -12.27 -14.93 -17.85
C LEU A 178 -12.62 -16.36 -18.30
N LYS A 179 -12.86 -17.26 -17.35
CA LYS A 179 -13.27 -18.64 -17.63
C LYS A 179 -14.60 -18.69 -18.39
N ALA A 180 -15.61 -17.95 -17.93
CA ALA A 180 -16.90 -17.89 -18.63
C ALA A 180 -16.78 -17.35 -20.07
N ARG A 181 -15.91 -16.35 -20.30
CA ARG A 181 -15.64 -15.86 -21.66
C ARG A 181 -14.97 -16.90 -22.55
N GLN A 182 -14.00 -17.65 -22.00
CA GLN A 182 -13.32 -18.73 -22.73
C GLN A 182 -14.29 -19.85 -23.10
N GLU A 183 -15.17 -20.24 -22.19
CA GLU A 183 -16.21 -21.24 -22.41
C GLU A 183 -17.22 -20.80 -23.49
N ALA A 184 -17.66 -19.54 -23.43
CA ALA A 184 -18.55 -18.97 -24.45
C ALA A 184 -17.89 -18.89 -25.86
N GLN A 185 -16.59 -18.55 -25.92
CA GLN A 185 -15.84 -18.54 -27.17
C GLN A 185 -15.64 -19.96 -27.73
N ALA A 186 -15.36 -20.94 -26.86
CA ALA A 186 -15.23 -22.35 -27.25
C ALA A 186 -16.57 -22.92 -27.77
N ALA A 187 -17.68 -22.57 -27.11
CA ALA A 187 -19.02 -22.96 -27.55
C ALA A 187 -19.41 -22.34 -28.89
N SER A 188 -19.05 -21.05 -29.13
CA SER A 188 -19.30 -20.40 -30.41
C SER A 188 -18.40 -20.92 -31.55
N ALA A 189 -17.16 -21.36 -31.24
CA ALA A 189 -16.26 -21.96 -32.21
C ALA A 189 -16.67 -23.40 -32.61
N SER A 190 -17.37 -24.11 -31.74
CA SER A 190 -17.89 -25.45 -32.03
C SER A 190 -19.25 -25.49 -32.75
N ALA A 191 -19.94 -24.34 -32.80
CA ALA A 191 -21.17 -24.20 -33.60
C ALA A 191 -20.84 -23.88 -35.05
N SER A 192 -20.57 -24.90 -35.87
CA SER A 192 -20.52 -24.78 -37.34
C SER A 192 -21.89 -24.33 -37.87
N PRO A 193 -21.95 -23.45 -38.88
CA PRO A 193 -23.22 -22.99 -39.44
C PRO A 193 -23.83 -24.09 -40.32
N SER A 194 -24.88 -24.75 -39.82
CA SER A 194 -25.75 -25.56 -40.63
C SER A 194 -27.21 -25.03 -40.50
N ALA A 195 -27.68 -24.48 -41.62
CA ALA A 195 -29.07 -24.29 -42.09
C ALA A 195 -30.05 -23.56 -41.23
N ALA A 196 -30.45 -22.40 -41.76
CA ALA A 196 -31.75 -21.79 -41.79
C ALA A 196 -32.94 -22.48 -41.08
N GLY A 197 -33.55 -21.79 -40.13
CA GLY A 197 -34.88 -22.11 -39.59
C GLY A 197 -35.39 -20.92 -38.80
N LYS A 198 -36.48 -20.34 -39.30
CA LYS A 198 -37.21 -19.19 -38.75
C LYS A 198 -37.91 -19.52 -37.43
N ASP A 199 -38.13 -18.46 -36.65
CA ASP A 199 -39.13 -18.28 -35.61
C ASP A 199 -38.91 -18.95 -34.25
N ALA A 200 -38.39 -18.16 -33.30
CA ALA A 200 -38.78 -18.29 -31.90
C ALA A 200 -38.63 -16.92 -31.17
N LYS A 201 -39.80 -16.38 -30.89
CA LYS A 201 -40.05 -15.18 -30.09
C LYS A 201 -39.77 -15.53 -28.62
N ALA A 202 -38.65 -15.09 -28.07
CA ALA A 202 -38.35 -15.24 -26.65
C ALA A 202 -38.68 -13.94 -25.92
N SER A 203 -39.65 -14.03 -25.05
CA SER A 203 -40.08 -13.00 -24.11
C SER A 203 -39.09 -12.91 -22.98
N ALA A 204 -38.36 -11.82 -22.88
CA ALA A 204 -37.58 -11.46 -21.71
C ALA A 204 -38.27 -10.31 -21.01
N SER A 205 -38.75 -10.58 -19.82
CA SER A 205 -39.29 -9.57 -18.90
C SER A 205 -38.14 -8.83 -18.22
N PRO A 206 -38.08 -7.51 -18.24
CA PRO A 206 -37.14 -6.76 -17.45
C PRO A 206 -37.75 -6.45 -16.07
N SER A 207 -37.09 -6.90 -15.03
CA SER A 207 -37.33 -6.38 -13.68
C SER A 207 -36.64 -5.04 -13.55
N ALA A 208 -37.41 -3.98 -13.49
CA ALA A 208 -36.94 -2.63 -13.34
C ALA A 208 -36.57 -2.35 -11.87
N SER A 209 -35.38 -1.88 -11.62
CA SER A 209 -35.07 -1.04 -10.46
C SER A 209 -34.47 0.29 -10.93
N LYS A 210 -35.02 1.33 -10.37
CA LYS A 210 -35.06 2.71 -10.81
C LYS A 210 -33.91 3.50 -10.18
N ALA A 211 -32.99 4.03 -10.97
CA ALA A 211 -32.36 5.33 -10.73
C ALA A 211 -31.82 5.85 -12.06
N ALA A 212 -32.20 7.07 -12.41
CA ALA A 212 -31.87 7.71 -13.68
C ALA A 212 -30.38 8.14 -13.70
N THR A 213 -29.54 7.26 -14.16
CA THR A 213 -28.20 7.58 -14.68
C THR A 213 -28.21 7.14 -16.14
N GLY A 214 -27.76 8.01 -17.04
CA GLY A 214 -27.72 7.69 -18.49
C GLY A 214 -27.07 6.33 -18.67
N SER A 215 -27.67 5.45 -19.47
CA SER A 215 -27.20 4.07 -19.66
C SER A 215 -25.78 4.09 -20.23
N VAL A 216 -24.82 3.58 -19.49
CA VAL A 216 -23.43 3.38 -19.94
C VAL A 216 -23.40 2.19 -20.89
N ASP A 217 -22.87 2.39 -22.10
CA ASP A 217 -22.55 1.30 -23.01
C ASP A 217 -21.22 0.63 -22.58
N SER A 218 -21.35 -0.43 -21.81
CA SER A 218 -20.19 -1.15 -21.24
C SER A 218 -19.31 -1.82 -22.30
N SER A 219 -19.85 -2.11 -23.49
CA SER A 219 -19.10 -2.68 -24.62
C SER A 219 -18.03 -1.73 -25.14
N LYS A 220 -18.16 -0.43 -24.91
CA LYS A 220 -17.23 0.62 -25.31
C LYS A 220 -16.20 1.00 -24.24
N VAL A 221 -16.14 0.27 -23.12
CA VAL A 221 -15.31 0.63 -21.96
C VAL A 221 -14.10 -0.29 -21.83
N THR A 222 -12.90 0.29 -21.68
CA THR A 222 -11.68 -0.38 -21.25
C THR A 222 -11.19 0.28 -19.98
N ILE A 223 -10.87 -0.50 -18.94
CA ILE A 223 -10.37 -0.03 -17.65
C ILE A 223 -9.01 -0.63 -17.40
N VAL A 224 -8.02 0.20 -17.12
CA VAL A 224 -6.70 -0.22 -16.61
C VAL A 224 -6.54 0.35 -15.19
N GLY A 225 -6.27 -0.55 -14.22
CA GLY A 225 -6.26 -0.16 -12.82
C GLY A 225 -5.25 -0.88 -11.94
N ASP A 226 -5.16 -0.38 -10.70
CA ASP A 226 -4.36 -0.94 -9.61
C ASP A 226 -5.21 -1.83 -8.68
N SER A 227 -4.74 -2.04 -7.44
CA SER A 227 -5.42 -2.86 -6.44
C SER A 227 -6.81 -2.35 -6.06
N ILE A 228 -7.09 -1.05 -6.21
CA ILE A 228 -8.42 -0.50 -5.95
C ILE A 228 -9.40 -1.04 -7.00
N VAL A 229 -9.02 -1.00 -8.28
CA VAL A 229 -9.85 -1.55 -9.35
C VAL A 229 -10.01 -3.07 -9.20
N VAL A 230 -8.98 -3.79 -8.75
CA VAL A 230 -9.11 -5.22 -8.41
C VAL A 230 -10.19 -5.42 -7.35
N ALA A 231 -10.13 -4.69 -6.23
CA ALA A 231 -11.09 -4.79 -5.14
C ALA A 231 -12.53 -4.46 -5.57
N VAL A 232 -12.70 -3.48 -6.46
CA VAL A 232 -14.02 -3.04 -6.95
C VAL A 232 -14.50 -3.85 -8.16
N SER A 233 -13.69 -4.76 -8.70
CA SER A 233 -14.02 -5.54 -9.91
C SER A 233 -15.37 -6.29 -9.85
N PRO A 234 -15.79 -6.90 -8.73
CA PRO A 234 -17.09 -7.55 -8.65
C PRO A 234 -18.23 -6.58 -8.98
N GLU A 235 -18.22 -5.41 -8.35
CA GLU A 235 -19.22 -4.36 -8.53
C GLU A 235 -19.17 -3.76 -9.96
N LEU A 236 -17.98 -3.60 -10.52
CA LEU A 236 -17.82 -3.13 -11.89
C LEU A 236 -18.35 -4.13 -12.93
N TYR A 237 -18.12 -5.45 -12.71
CA TYR A 237 -18.66 -6.47 -13.61
C TYR A 237 -20.17 -6.59 -13.52
N ASP A 238 -20.76 -6.36 -12.33
CA ASP A 238 -22.20 -6.35 -12.18
C ASP A 238 -22.84 -5.18 -12.96
N LYS A 239 -22.29 -3.98 -12.81
CA LYS A 239 -22.80 -2.77 -13.46
C LYS A 239 -22.38 -2.63 -14.93
N MET A 240 -21.23 -3.17 -15.31
CA MET A 240 -20.65 -3.08 -16.66
C MET A 240 -20.18 -4.45 -17.17
N PRO A 241 -21.10 -5.38 -17.49
CA PRO A 241 -20.76 -6.77 -17.79
C PRO A 241 -19.89 -6.97 -19.03
N GLU A 242 -19.89 -6.05 -19.97
CA GLU A 242 -19.10 -6.14 -21.21
C GLU A 242 -17.81 -5.32 -21.17
N ALA A 243 -17.53 -4.57 -20.08
CA ALA A 243 -16.29 -3.81 -19.94
C ALA A 243 -15.06 -4.73 -19.97
N SER A 244 -13.99 -4.22 -20.60
CA SER A 244 -12.68 -4.86 -20.54
C SER A 244 -11.91 -4.28 -19.35
N ILE A 245 -11.64 -5.09 -18.35
CA ILE A 245 -10.92 -4.66 -17.13
C ILE A 245 -9.60 -5.40 -17.04
N ASP A 246 -8.51 -4.65 -16.98
CA ASP A 246 -7.14 -5.12 -16.70
C ASP A 246 -6.63 -4.41 -15.43
N ALA A 247 -6.66 -5.09 -14.31
CA ALA A 247 -6.25 -4.57 -13.03
C ALA A 247 -5.29 -5.51 -12.32
N ALA A 248 -4.32 -4.94 -11.59
CA ALA A 248 -3.35 -5.73 -10.85
C ALA A 248 -2.88 -5.00 -9.59
N GLU A 249 -2.61 -5.76 -8.52
CA GLU A 249 -2.03 -5.23 -7.30
C GLU A 249 -0.67 -4.57 -7.53
N GLY A 250 -0.42 -3.49 -6.80
CA GLY A 250 0.84 -2.77 -6.86
C GLY A 250 1.17 -2.20 -8.26
N ARG A 251 0.14 -2.04 -9.12
CA ARG A 251 0.33 -1.43 -10.43
C ARG A 251 0.57 0.06 -10.27
N THR A 252 1.72 0.52 -10.73
CA THR A 252 2.07 1.93 -10.88
C THR A 252 1.81 2.38 -12.31
N ILE A 253 1.74 3.70 -12.54
CA ILE A 253 1.62 4.21 -13.92
C ILE A 253 2.78 3.74 -14.82
N ALA A 254 4.00 3.65 -14.28
CA ALA A 254 5.15 3.14 -15.02
C ALA A 254 5.00 1.69 -15.47
N LYS A 255 4.31 0.85 -14.68
CA LYS A 255 3.97 -0.53 -15.06
C LYS A 255 2.77 -0.59 -16.00
N ALA A 256 1.84 0.35 -15.92
CA ALA A 256 0.66 0.43 -16.78
C ALA A 256 1.02 0.89 -18.21
N LEU A 257 1.95 1.82 -18.37
CA LEU A 257 2.31 2.41 -19.67
C LEU A 257 2.67 1.36 -20.77
N PRO A 258 3.54 0.37 -20.53
CA PRO A 258 3.82 -0.65 -21.53
C PRO A 258 2.57 -1.46 -21.93
N ILE A 259 1.67 -1.74 -20.96
CA ILE A 259 0.42 -2.45 -21.17
C ILE A 259 -0.50 -1.60 -22.05
N ILE A 260 -0.68 -0.32 -21.70
CA ILE A 260 -1.53 0.63 -22.43
C ILE A 260 -1.02 0.80 -23.87
N LYS A 261 0.30 0.94 -24.09
CA LYS A 261 0.90 1.01 -25.43
C LYS A 261 0.64 -0.25 -26.24
N SER A 262 0.79 -1.42 -25.63
CA SER A 262 0.46 -2.70 -26.26
C SER A 262 -1.03 -2.80 -26.60
N MET A 263 -1.92 -2.41 -25.68
CA MET A 263 -3.36 -2.40 -25.94
C MET A 263 -3.72 -1.45 -27.08
N GLY A 264 -3.09 -0.27 -27.15
CA GLY A 264 -3.29 0.69 -28.22
C GLY A 264 -2.85 0.14 -29.57
N SER A 265 -1.65 -0.42 -29.65
CA SER A 265 -1.12 -1.02 -30.88
C SER A 265 -1.95 -2.20 -31.39
N ASN A 266 -2.60 -2.94 -30.49
CA ASN A 266 -3.45 -4.09 -30.83
C ASN A 266 -4.94 -3.74 -31.01
N GLY A 267 -5.30 -2.45 -30.98
CA GLY A 267 -6.70 -2.00 -31.12
C GLY A 267 -7.63 -2.44 -29.98
N GLN A 268 -7.09 -2.69 -28.79
CA GLN A 268 -7.84 -3.17 -27.63
C GLN A 268 -8.40 -2.04 -26.76
N ILE A 269 -7.93 -0.81 -26.97
CA ILE A 269 -8.49 0.38 -26.30
C ILE A 269 -9.78 0.77 -27.01
N ARG A 270 -10.87 0.77 -26.24
CA ARG A 270 -12.20 1.11 -26.72
C ARG A 270 -12.45 2.62 -26.68
N LYS A 271 -13.65 3.06 -27.07
CA LYS A 271 -14.04 4.48 -27.15
C LYS A 271 -13.92 5.24 -25.83
N THR A 272 -14.08 4.55 -24.69
CA THR A 272 -13.89 5.11 -23.35
C THR A 272 -12.80 4.31 -22.64
N PHE A 273 -11.71 4.97 -22.34
CA PHE A 273 -10.58 4.38 -21.62
C PHE A 273 -10.50 4.96 -20.22
N VAL A 274 -10.53 4.12 -19.21
CA VAL A 274 -10.44 4.52 -17.79
C VAL A 274 -9.07 4.13 -17.25
N LEU A 275 -8.38 5.08 -16.61
CA LEU A 275 -7.10 4.84 -15.94
C LEU A 275 -7.20 5.17 -14.45
N SER A 276 -6.96 4.17 -13.60
CA SER A 276 -6.92 4.29 -12.14
C SER A 276 -5.67 3.62 -11.57
N VAL A 277 -4.60 4.39 -11.38
CA VAL A 277 -3.27 3.90 -10.95
C VAL A 277 -2.58 4.85 -9.97
N THR A 278 -3.36 5.56 -9.16
CA THR A 278 -2.84 6.60 -8.25
C THR A 278 -2.43 6.07 -6.88
N ALA A 279 -2.85 4.85 -6.50
CA ALA A 279 -2.61 4.32 -5.16
C ALA A 279 -1.15 3.98 -4.87
N ASN A 280 -0.36 3.61 -5.90
CA ASN A 280 0.94 2.97 -5.70
C ASN A 280 2.16 3.81 -6.10
N SER A 281 1.99 4.95 -6.77
CA SER A 281 3.10 5.80 -7.18
C SER A 281 2.66 7.19 -7.61
N THR A 282 3.64 8.10 -7.65
CA THR A 282 3.50 9.43 -8.25
C THR A 282 3.31 9.34 -9.76
N ILE A 283 2.40 10.13 -10.31
CA ILE A 283 2.32 10.40 -11.75
C ILE A 283 3.34 11.49 -12.08
N LEU A 284 4.30 11.17 -12.95
CA LEU A 284 5.35 12.08 -13.39
C LEU A 284 4.94 12.83 -14.67
N ASP A 285 5.63 13.93 -14.93
CA ASP A 285 5.43 14.72 -16.16
C ASP A 285 5.62 13.86 -17.41
N GLY A 286 4.77 14.07 -18.41
CA GLY A 286 4.80 13.35 -19.67
C GLY A 286 4.13 11.96 -19.65
N GLN A 287 3.89 11.36 -18.48
CA GLN A 287 3.29 10.02 -18.43
C GLN A 287 1.83 9.99 -18.89
N LEU A 288 1.06 11.03 -18.59
CA LEU A 288 -0.34 11.15 -19.08
C LEU A 288 -0.37 11.45 -20.58
N ASP A 289 0.60 12.21 -21.10
CA ASP A 289 0.78 12.43 -22.54
C ASP A 289 1.06 11.12 -23.27
N GLU A 290 1.91 10.25 -22.71
CA GLU A 290 2.18 8.92 -23.26
C GLU A 290 0.92 8.03 -23.26
N VAL A 291 0.08 8.12 -22.23
CA VAL A 291 -1.22 7.43 -22.18
C VAL A 291 -2.13 7.93 -23.30
N LEU A 292 -2.29 9.25 -23.42
CA LEU A 292 -3.17 9.85 -24.42
C LEU A 292 -2.70 9.56 -25.84
N ALA A 293 -1.38 9.54 -26.08
CA ALA A 293 -0.77 9.21 -27.36
C ALA A 293 -0.94 7.74 -27.76
N ALA A 294 -1.08 6.83 -26.78
CA ALA A 294 -1.32 5.42 -27.04
C ALA A 294 -2.79 5.10 -27.39
N MET A 295 -3.69 6.04 -27.16
CA MET A 295 -5.14 5.85 -27.37
C MET A 295 -5.56 6.25 -28.81
N PRO A 296 -6.63 5.63 -29.35
CA PRO A 296 -7.25 6.11 -30.58
C PRO A 296 -7.66 7.59 -30.46
N ALA A 297 -7.52 8.35 -31.55
CA ALA A 297 -7.77 9.80 -31.55
C ALA A 297 -9.21 10.16 -31.18
N ASP A 298 -10.15 9.29 -31.46
CA ASP A 298 -11.59 9.47 -31.22
C ASP A 298 -12.06 8.85 -29.89
N SER A 299 -11.12 8.42 -29.03
CA SER A 299 -11.42 7.88 -27.71
C SER A 299 -11.31 8.96 -26.64
N LYS A 300 -12.13 8.81 -25.59
CA LYS A 300 -12.11 9.66 -24.38
C LYS A 300 -11.36 8.96 -23.26
N LEU A 301 -10.55 9.71 -22.53
CA LEU A 301 -9.82 9.25 -21.35
C LEU A 301 -10.54 9.67 -20.07
N VAL A 302 -10.84 8.72 -19.20
CA VAL A 302 -11.35 8.98 -17.85
C VAL A 302 -10.19 8.74 -16.87
N LEU A 303 -9.75 9.79 -16.19
CA LEU A 303 -8.72 9.72 -15.15
C LEU A 303 -9.37 9.71 -13.78
N VAL A 304 -8.99 8.72 -12.96
CA VAL A 304 -9.53 8.59 -11.60
C VAL A 304 -8.57 9.23 -10.60
N THR A 305 -9.07 10.17 -9.80
CA THR A 305 -8.30 10.76 -8.70
C THR A 305 -8.15 9.75 -7.55
N GLY A 306 -7.00 9.74 -6.90
CA GLY A 306 -6.74 8.85 -5.77
C GLY A 306 -7.15 9.44 -4.43
N TYR A 307 -7.36 8.56 -3.46
CA TYR A 307 -7.53 8.90 -2.04
C TYR A 307 -6.70 7.95 -1.16
N GLY A 308 -6.19 8.48 -0.07
CA GLY A 308 -5.45 7.71 0.92
C GLY A 308 -5.03 8.57 2.11
N PRO A 309 -4.45 7.94 3.14
CA PRO A 309 -3.90 8.63 4.30
C PRO A 309 -2.85 9.67 3.92
N ARG A 310 -2.70 10.72 4.75
CA ARG A 310 -1.80 11.86 4.50
C ARG A 310 -0.31 11.49 4.30
N ASN A 311 0.10 10.32 4.74
CA ASN A 311 1.46 9.81 4.51
C ASN A 311 1.70 9.36 3.07
N LEU A 312 0.65 9.13 2.29
CA LEU A 312 0.73 8.84 0.86
C LEU A 312 0.74 10.15 0.06
N THR A 313 1.78 10.96 0.28
CA THR A 313 1.89 12.33 -0.27
C THR A 313 1.87 12.39 -1.80
N TRP A 314 2.24 11.30 -2.46
CA TRP A 314 2.18 11.21 -3.92
C TRP A 314 0.76 11.24 -4.49
N ILE A 315 -0.27 10.88 -3.70
CA ILE A 315 -1.66 10.86 -4.15
C ILE A 315 -2.14 12.29 -4.44
N ASP A 316 -1.94 13.21 -3.49
CA ASP A 316 -2.35 14.61 -3.68
C ASP A 316 -1.57 15.27 -4.82
N TYR A 317 -0.28 14.98 -4.96
CA TYR A 317 0.52 15.44 -6.10
C TYR A 317 -0.03 14.92 -7.42
N SER A 318 -0.31 13.61 -7.51
CA SER A 318 -0.85 12.97 -8.72
C SER A 318 -2.24 13.49 -9.06
N ASN A 319 -3.08 13.75 -8.06
CA ASN A 319 -4.39 14.39 -8.26
C ASN A 319 -4.27 15.79 -8.86
N GLY A 320 -3.25 16.57 -8.43
CA GLY A 320 -2.92 17.86 -9.04
C GLY A 320 -2.58 17.72 -10.53
N LYS A 321 -1.72 16.75 -10.88
CA LYS A 321 -1.34 16.44 -12.26
C LYS A 321 -2.53 15.99 -13.11
N ILE A 322 -3.41 15.15 -12.57
CA ILE A 322 -4.63 14.73 -13.25
C ILE A 322 -5.54 15.93 -13.57
N ARG A 323 -5.74 16.84 -12.60
CA ARG A 323 -6.59 18.02 -12.81
C ARG A 323 -5.98 19.00 -13.82
N GLU A 324 -4.67 19.24 -13.74
CA GLU A 324 -3.95 20.06 -14.70
C GLU A 324 -4.06 19.51 -16.11
N PHE A 325 -3.79 18.21 -16.28
CA PHE A 325 -3.84 17.53 -17.57
C PHE A 325 -5.26 17.53 -18.15
N ALA A 326 -6.28 17.26 -17.35
CA ALA A 326 -7.66 17.30 -17.79
C ALA A 326 -8.12 18.71 -18.21
N ALA A 327 -7.62 19.77 -17.57
CA ALA A 327 -7.91 21.14 -17.96
C ALA A 327 -7.29 21.48 -19.31
N GLN A 328 -6.08 20.98 -19.61
CA GLN A 328 -5.39 21.18 -20.90
C GLN A 328 -6.01 20.35 -22.04
N HIS A 329 -6.65 19.24 -21.74
CA HIS A 329 -7.24 18.30 -22.72
C HIS A 329 -8.72 18.07 -22.46
N SER A 330 -9.48 19.14 -22.17
CA SER A 330 -10.89 19.07 -21.75
C SER A 330 -11.83 18.49 -22.81
N ASP A 331 -11.41 18.49 -24.07
CA ASP A 331 -12.11 17.87 -25.19
C ASP A 331 -12.04 16.32 -25.17
N ARG A 332 -10.99 15.77 -24.56
CA ARG A 332 -10.72 14.31 -24.57
C ARG A 332 -10.64 13.68 -23.18
N VAL A 333 -10.42 14.47 -22.12
CA VAL A 333 -10.13 13.96 -20.77
C VAL A 333 -11.23 14.35 -19.80
N ILE A 334 -11.78 13.37 -19.10
CA ILE A 334 -12.79 13.52 -18.06
C ILE A 334 -12.23 13.03 -16.72
N ILE A 335 -12.56 13.70 -15.64
CA ILE A 335 -12.17 13.28 -14.29
C ILE A 335 -13.28 12.49 -13.62
N ALA A 336 -12.97 11.31 -13.13
CA ALA A 336 -13.75 10.60 -12.11
C ALA A 336 -13.19 11.00 -10.73
N ASP A 337 -13.84 11.95 -10.07
CA ASP A 337 -13.27 12.56 -8.85
C ASP A 337 -13.57 11.75 -7.58
N TRP A 338 -12.95 10.58 -7.49
CA TRP A 338 -13.01 9.74 -6.31
C TRP A 338 -12.51 10.46 -5.04
N ASN A 339 -11.42 11.24 -5.16
CA ASN A 339 -10.86 11.95 -4.02
C ASN A 339 -11.88 12.85 -3.31
N SER A 340 -12.57 13.68 -4.04
CA SER A 340 -13.54 14.62 -3.46
C SER A 340 -14.77 13.87 -2.95
N THR A 341 -15.25 12.89 -3.68
CA THR A 341 -16.45 12.11 -3.33
C THR A 341 -16.24 11.34 -2.03
N ILE A 342 -15.15 10.59 -1.92
CA ILE A 342 -14.88 9.81 -0.70
C ILE A 342 -14.58 10.70 0.51
N ARG A 343 -13.87 11.82 0.34
CA ARG A 343 -13.65 12.81 1.43
C ARG A 343 -14.97 13.33 1.98
N GLN A 344 -15.92 13.62 1.14
CA GLN A 344 -17.24 14.10 1.54
C GLN A 344 -18.03 12.99 2.23
N ALA A 345 -18.05 11.80 1.66
CA ALA A 345 -18.78 10.65 2.23
C ALA A 345 -18.26 10.25 3.62
N LEU A 346 -16.93 10.30 3.84
CA LEU A 346 -16.31 10.00 5.14
C LEU A 346 -16.66 11.00 6.25
N GLN A 347 -17.25 12.16 5.94
CA GLN A 347 -17.74 13.10 6.96
C GLN A 347 -19.02 12.60 7.65
N THR A 348 -19.79 11.75 6.97
CA THR A 348 -21.11 11.30 7.44
C THR A 348 -21.24 9.79 7.55
N GLN A 349 -20.32 9.04 6.94
CA GLN A 349 -20.39 7.59 6.85
C GLN A 349 -19.05 6.96 7.28
N SER A 350 -19.13 5.86 8.04
CA SER A 350 -17.99 5.01 8.40
C SER A 350 -18.05 3.71 7.61
N GLY A 351 -16.94 2.95 7.57
CA GLY A 351 -16.89 1.64 6.89
C GLY A 351 -16.87 1.72 5.37
N LEU A 352 -16.53 2.88 4.80
CA LEU A 352 -16.35 3.02 3.34
C LEU A 352 -14.98 2.53 2.87
N LEU A 353 -13.98 2.60 3.74
CA LEU A 353 -12.60 2.18 3.46
C LEU A 353 -12.13 1.18 4.50
N ALA A 354 -11.29 0.27 4.09
CA ALA A 354 -10.58 -0.65 4.93
C ALA A 354 -9.64 0.09 5.91
N SER A 355 -9.08 -0.63 6.87
CA SER A 355 -8.19 -0.07 7.90
C SER A 355 -6.93 0.62 7.37
N ASP A 356 -6.55 0.34 6.12
CA ASP A 356 -5.44 1.01 5.44
C ASP A 356 -5.79 2.42 4.91
N GLY A 357 -7.07 2.78 4.93
CA GLY A 357 -7.58 4.06 4.44
C GLY A 357 -7.47 4.28 2.94
N VAL A 358 -7.24 3.21 2.16
CA VAL A 358 -7.05 3.24 0.70
C VAL A 358 -8.07 2.39 -0.03
N HIS A 359 -8.18 1.10 0.37
CA HIS A 359 -9.04 0.15 -0.31
C HIS A 359 -10.50 0.30 0.13
N PRO A 360 -11.44 0.42 -0.83
CA PRO A 360 -12.86 0.53 -0.51
C PRO A 360 -13.41 -0.80 0.01
N GLU A 361 -14.19 -0.73 1.11
CA GLU A 361 -15.06 -1.80 1.57
C GLU A 361 -16.37 -1.82 0.78
N VAL A 362 -17.26 -2.76 1.02
CA VAL A 362 -18.45 -3.01 0.19
C VAL A 362 -19.23 -1.72 -0.16
N ALA A 363 -19.56 -0.89 0.83
CA ALA A 363 -20.25 0.37 0.59
C ALA A 363 -19.38 1.40 -0.18
N GLY A 364 -18.07 1.37 0.04
CA GLY A 364 -17.11 2.19 -0.70
C GLY A 364 -16.91 1.70 -2.14
N GLN A 365 -17.02 0.40 -2.39
CA GLN A 365 -16.93 -0.18 -3.73
C GLN A 365 -18.12 0.26 -4.59
N GLU A 366 -19.31 0.26 -4.02
CA GLU A 366 -20.52 0.76 -4.69
C GLU A 366 -20.38 2.25 -5.04
N LEU A 367 -19.93 3.06 -4.08
CA LEU A 367 -19.68 4.49 -4.29
C LEU A 367 -18.60 4.74 -5.35
N TYR A 368 -17.52 3.96 -5.34
CA TYR A 368 -16.47 4.06 -6.36
C TYR A 368 -16.99 3.72 -7.76
N ALA A 369 -17.73 2.63 -7.88
CA ALA A 369 -18.35 2.22 -9.14
C ALA A 369 -19.32 3.29 -9.66
N GLN A 370 -20.10 3.93 -8.78
CA GLN A 370 -20.97 5.04 -9.15
C GLN A 370 -20.19 6.23 -9.72
N VAL A 371 -19.10 6.65 -9.06
CA VAL A 371 -18.23 7.74 -9.55
C VAL A 371 -17.66 7.43 -10.94
N LEU A 372 -17.23 6.18 -11.15
CA LEU A 372 -16.76 5.74 -12.47
C LEU A 372 -17.86 5.80 -13.51
N MET A 373 -19.03 5.25 -13.22
CA MET A 373 -20.15 5.23 -14.16
C MET A 373 -20.61 6.63 -14.55
N GLU A 374 -20.67 7.57 -13.62
CA GLU A 374 -21.00 8.97 -13.92
C GLU A 374 -19.98 9.63 -14.85
N ALA A 375 -18.69 9.38 -14.64
CA ALA A 375 -17.62 9.89 -15.49
C ALA A 375 -17.64 9.23 -16.89
N ILE A 376 -17.86 7.92 -16.96
CA ILE A 376 -17.99 7.17 -18.21
C ILE A 376 -19.23 7.65 -19.00
N ALA A 377 -20.36 7.86 -18.34
CA ALA A 377 -21.57 8.40 -18.99
C ALA A 377 -21.34 9.80 -19.59
N LYS A 378 -20.51 10.64 -18.94
CA LYS A 378 -20.07 11.94 -19.50
C LYS A 378 -19.15 11.76 -20.71
N ALA A 379 -18.27 10.75 -20.68
CA ALA A 379 -17.36 10.46 -21.78
C ALA A 379 -18.07 9.90 -23.04
N GLN A 380 -19.24 9.33 -22.88
CA GLN A 380 -20.02 8.71 -23.96
C GLN A 380 -21.07 9.65 -24.57
N LYS A 381 -21.22 10.86 -24.04
CA LYS A 381 -22.03 11.94 -24.63
C LYS A 381 -21.27 12.66 -25.74
#